data_5216c5ed1daa9cdabfeeee5e03237c7b
#
_entry.id   5216c5ed1daa9cdabfeeee5e03237c7b
#
_cell.length_a   1.000
_cell.length_b   1.000
_cell.length_c   1.000
_cell.angle_alpha   90.00
_cell.angle_beta   90.00
_cell.angle_gamma   90.00
#
_symmetry.space_group_name_H-M   'P 1'
#
loop_
_entity.id
_entity.type
_entity.pdbx_description
1 polymer ?
#
loop_
_entity_poly.entity_id
_entity_poly.type
_entity_poly.pdbx_seq_one_letter_code
_entity_poly.pdbx_strand_id
1 'polypeptide(L)'
;GSEMTQIEKVVDNYDGLGTIKVVKKDPVVYPNFSKTYTDEEIQSNDIIVVNETNGKSKLVSQSDMLVSEMDYQTMSQKVTTLDAEGQITAAIQSVTSANATTLYYTSGHSEQELDSTFKDVLNKSNIDTKELATESAESVPDDCNILLINGPQYDFTEAEYNVLSSYLKEGGKAMFFLYPTTTEKMTYFYKLLSDYGVNVADGYIIDSKGSYSSQYPMYLTPTMEDSDLTKDVTDTQKVVIPICKGMTVQSDVRSTLTVENMMSTTDSAYAKTNIKSQTVDKEDGDINGPFSVALSIKDSYAEKTKGTGHATEIVVFGSVSFETSTFLETNQFGNRTVLLNSLSYLAGQETTTLAIPTRSLQQESVQIQESDRIFFTVLLVVIIPLILLGSGLFIWIKRRKN
;
A
#
# COMPACT_ATOMS: atom_id res chain seq x y z
N GLY A 1 12.61 -21.91 18.47
CA GLY A 1 12.18 -22.61 17.29
C GLY A 1 13.03 -22.25 16.06
N SER A 2 12.63 -22.71 14.89
CA SER A 2 13.34 -22.42 13.63
C SER A 2 13.32 -20.94 13.28
N GLU A 3 12.25 -20.24 13.66
CA GLU A 3 12.01 -18.82 13.42
C GLU A 3 13.06 -17.95 14.15
N MET A 4 13.31 -18.24 15.42
CA MET A 4 14.33 -17.52 16.20
C MET A 4 15.72 -17.67 15.62
N THR A 5 16.07 -18.86 15.11
CA THR A 5 17.35 -19.07 14.43
C THR A 5 17.46 -18.25 13.13
N GLN A 6 16.33 -17.96 12.47
CA GLN A 6 16.33 -17.10 11.29
C GLN A 6 16.51 -15.62 11.67
N ILE A 7 15.86 -15.15 12.74
CA ILE A 7 16.07 -13.80 13.29
C ILE A 7 17.54 -13.63 13.70
N GLU A 8 18.12 -14.60 14.43
CA GLU A 8 19.53 -14.54 14.81
C GLU A 8 20.47 -14.42 13.61
N LYS A 9 20.20 -15.14 12.50
CA LYS A 9 20.99 -15.01 11.27
C LYS A 9 20.87 -13.62 10.64
N VAL A 10 19.69 -13.01 10.67
CA VAL A 10 19.51 -11.64 10.19
C VAL A 10 20.34 -10.68 11.03
N VAL A 11 20.26 -10.79 12.36
CA VAL A 11 21.04 -9.97 13.31
C VAL A 11 22.55 -10.14 13.10
N ASP A 12 23.01 -11.37 12.96
CA ASP A 12 24.43 -11.69 12.74
C ASP A 12 24.94 -11.12 11.39
N ASN A 13 24.08 -11.01 10.37
CA ASN A 13 24.43 -10.35 9.10
C ASN A 13 24.69 -8.85 9.29
N TYR A 14 23.92 -8.18 10.15
CA TYR A 14 24.17 -6.76 10.45
C TYR A 14 25.50 -6.54 11.19
N ASP A 15 25.84 -7.41 12.15
CA ASP A 15 27.14 -7.36 12.83
C ASP A 15 28.31 -7.49 11.85
N GLY A 16 28.12 -8.31 10.81
CA GLY A 16 29.10 -8.52 9.73
C GLY A 16 29.36 -7.29 8.84
N LEU A 17 28.54 -6.25 8.86
CA LEU A 17 28.73 -5.04 8.06
C LEU A 17 29.84 -4.12 8.60
N GLY A 18 30.33 -4.34 9.82
CA GLY A 18 31.43 -3.58 10.42
C GLY A 18 31.09 -2.15 10.87
N THR A 19 29.94 -1.62 10.50
CA THR A 19 29.41 -0.31 10.92
C THR A 19 28.38 -0.45 12.05
N ILE A 20 27.86 -1.65 12.25
CA ILE A 20 26.87 -2.00 13.27
C ILE A 20 27.52 -3.01 14.21
N LYS A 21 27.33 -2.81 15.50
CA LYS A 21 27.81 -3.73 16.54
C LYS A 21 26.62 -4.36 17.23
N VAL A 22 26.53 -5.68 17.21
CA VAL A 22 25.51 -6.43 17.93
C VAL A 22 26.01 -6.80 19.33
N VAL A 23 25.22 -6.50 20.35
CA VAL A 23 25.51 -6.83 21.75
C VAL A 23 24.32 -7.60 22.34
N LYS A 24 24.53 -8.88 22.66
CA LYS A 24 23.50 -9.69 23.32
C LYS A 24 23.54 -9.45 24.82
N LYS A 25 22.39 -9.11 25.41
CA LYS A 25 22.22 -8.89 26.86
C LYS A 25 21.11 -9.77 27.40
N ASP A 26 21.34 -10.39 28.53
CA ASP A 26 20.32 -11.13 29.26
C ASP A 26 19.55 -10.16 30.17
N PRO A 27 18.23 -9.93 29.95
CA PRO A 27 17.43 -9.01 30.74
C PRO A 27 17.29 -9.43 32.22
N VAL A 28 17.47 -10.72 32.52
CA VAL A 28 17.45 -11.21 33.92
C VAL A 28 18.72 -10.78 34.65
N VAL A 29 19.85 -10.77 33.96
CA VAL A 29 21.15 -10.36 34.53
C VAL A 29 21.27 -8.83 34.57
N TYR A 30 20.68 -8.14 33.57
CA TYR A 30 20.76 -6.68 33.41
C TYR A 30 19.38 -6.02 33.36
N PRO A 31 18.56 -6.08 34.43
CA PRO A 31 17.15 -5.71 34.38
C PRO A 31 16.88 -4.22 34.11
N ASN A 32 17.86 -3.36 34.31
CA ASN A 32 17.71 -1.91 34.14
C ASN A 32 18.39 -1.37 32.87
N PHE A 33 19.02 -2.24 32.06
CA PHE A 33 19.82 -1.73 30.97
C PHE A 33 18.94 -1.07 29.86
N SER A 34 17.76 -1.60 29.63
CA SER A 34 16.82 -1.09 28.62
C SER A 34 16.29 0.30 28.92
N LYS A 35 16.13 0.64 30.22
CA LYS A 35 15.63 1.95 30.68
C LYS A 35 16.50 3.14 30.23
N THR A 36 17.74 2.86 29.81
CA THR A 36 18.63 3.88 29.24
C THR A 36 18.22 4.25 27.81
N TYR A 37 17.49 3.36 27.12
CA TYR A 37 17.21 3.46 25.70
C TYR A 37 15.72 3.53 25.38
N THR A 38 14.84 3.01 26.23
CA THR A 38 13.39 3.00 26.04
C THR A 38 12.67 2.97 27.37
N ASP A 39 11.49 3.66 27.40
CA ASP A 39 10.55 3.58 28.51
C ASP A 39 9.58 2.40 28.36
N GLU A 40 9.58 1.74 27.20
CA GLU A 40 8.73 0.59 26.91
C GLU A 40 9.21 -0.66 27.66
N GLU A 41 8.28 -1.54 28.02
CA GLU A 41 8.59 -2.82 28.64
C GLU A 41 9.16 -3.77 27.59
N ILE A 42 10.40 -4.22 27.80
CA ILE A 42 11.07 -5.16 26.88
C ILE A 42 10.76 -6.61 27.24
N GLN A 43 10.68 -7.44 26.24
CA GLN A 43 10.56 -8.89 26.34
C GLN A 43 11.80 -9.60 25.84
N SER A 44 11.87 -10.93 26.08
CA SER A 44 12.95 -11.74 25.53
C SER A 44 12.95 -11.68 24.00
N ASN A 45 14.13 -11.54 23.41
CA ASN A 45 14.38 -11.44 21.97
C ASN A 45 13.94 -10.13 21.30
N ASP A 46 13.54 -9.12 22.06
CA ASP A 46 13.42 -7.78 21.53
C ASP A 46 14.78 -7.20 21.17
N ILE A 47 14.79 -6.30 20.20
CA ILE A 47 16.01 -5.65 19.70
C ILE A 47 15.88 -4.14 19.96
N ILE A 48 16.89 -3.56 20.57
CA ILE A 48 17.00 -2.09 20.69
C ILE A 48 18.11 -1.63 19.75
N VAL A 49 17.73 -0.87 18.74
CA VAL A 49 18.68 -0.21 17.84
C VAL A 49 19.05 1.14 18.43
N VAL A 50 20.34 1.40 18.58
CA VAL A 50 20.86 2.62 19.18
C VAL A 50 21.87 3.29 18.25
N ASN A 51 21.72 4.57 18.03
CA ASN A 51 22.74 5.40 17.40
C ASN A 51 23.56 6.10 18.48
N GLU A 52 24.77 5.61 18.73
CA GLU A 52 25.65 6.12 19.78
C GLU A 52 26.09 7.58 19.52
N THR A 53 26.01 8.09 18.28
CA THR A 53 26.42 9.47 17.95
C THR A 53 25.39 10.50 18.39
N ASN A 54 24.10 10.22 18.21
CA ASN A 54 23.01 11.18 18.52
C ASN A 54 22.13 10.75 19.71
N GLY A 55 22.35 9.57 20.25
CA GLY A 55 21.60 9.02 21.39
C GLY A 55 20.19 8.54 21.07
N LYS A 56 19.76 8.58 19.80
CA LYS A 56 18.43 8.05 19.39
C LYS A 56 18.42 6.53 19.52
N SER A 57 17.28 6.00 19.95
CA SER A 57 17.04 4.56 20.06
C SER A 57 15.63 4.21 19.56
N LYS A 58 15.48 2.98 19.05
CA LYS A 58 14.20 2.42 18.63
C LYS A 58 14.11 0.97 19.08
N LEU A 59 12.99 0.62 19.72
CA LEU A 59 12.66 -0.75 20.08
C LEU A 59 12.04 -1.45 18.86
N VAL A 60 12.45 -2.69 18.64
CA VAL A 60 11.86 -3.64 17.69
C VAL A 60 11.43 -4.85 18.49
N SER A 61 10.15 -5.06 18.64
CA SER A 61 9.63 -6.19 19.41
C SER A 61 9.74 -7.50 18.63
N GLN A 62 9.84 -8.62 19.33
CA GLN A 62 9.80 -9.93 18.68
C GLN A 62 8.48 -10.13 17.91
N SER A 63 7.38 -9.62 18.41
CA SER A 63 6.06 -9.69 17.74
C SER A 63 6.04 -8.98 16.40
N ASP A 64 6.78 -7.89 16.25
CA ASP A 64 6.85 -7.15 14.97
C ASP A 64 7.70 -7.90 13.93
N MET A 65 8.65 -8.71 14.39
CA MET A 65 9.51 -9.52 13.52
C MET A 65 8.85 -10.83 13.06
N LEU A 66 7.79 -11.27 13.73
CA LEU A 66 7.10 -12.55 13.48
C LEU A 66 5.61 -12.31 13.26
N VAL A 67 5.17 -12.33 12.01
CA VAL A 67 3.74 -12.19 11.69
C VAL A 67 3.06 -13.55 11.82
N SER A 68 2.00 -13.59 12.63
CA SER A 68 1.23 -14.79 12.89
C SER A 68 -0.19 -14.67 12.35
N GLU A 69 -0.68 -15.71 11.71
CA GLU A 69 -2.06 -15.82 11.25
C GLU A 69 -2.81 -16.90 12.04
N MET A 70 -4.12 -16.73 12.12
CA MET A 70 -5.00 -17.73 12.73
C MET A 70 -5.21 -18.89 11.74
N ASP A 71 -4.76 -20.08 12.10
CA ASP A 71 -5.14 -21.30 11.39
C ASP A 71 -6.54 -21.73 11.84
N TYR A 72 -7.54 -21.47 11.01
CA TYR A 72 -8.94 -21.80 11.31
C TYR A 72 -9.24 -23.31 11.35
N GLN A 73 -8.33 -24.17 10.84
CA GLN A 73 -8.50 -25.62 10.93
C GLN A 73 -8.06 -26.15 12.29
N THR A 74 -6.99 -25.59 12.84
CA THR A 74 -6.42 -26.01 14.13
C THR A 74 -6.79 -25.06 15.27
N MET A 75 -7.41 -23.91 14.97
CA MET A 75 -7.74 -22.82 15.91
C MET A 75 -6.51 -22.36 16.69
N SER A 76 -5.34 -22.35 16.05
CA SER A 76 -4.08 -21.94 16.65
C SER A 76 -3.44 -20.80 15.84
N GLN A 77 -2.67 -19.95 16.51
CA GLN A 77 -1.82 -18.98 15.82
C GLN A 77 -0.59 -19.69 15.26
N LYS A 78 -0.31 -19.46 13.99
CA LYS A 78 0.86 -19.98 13.29
C LYS A 78 1.65 -18.81 12.74
N VAL A 79 2.97 -18.77 13.01
CA VAL A 79 3.86 -17.81 12.37
C VAL A 79 3.95 -18.14 10.88
N THR A 80 3.53 -17.20 10.05
CA THR A 80 3.48 -17.37 8.59
C THR A 80 4.56 -16.57 7.88
N THR A 81 5.06 -15.51 8.52
CA THR A 81 5.95 -14.55 7.86
C THR A 81 7.05 -14.08 8.80
N LEU A 82 8.25 -13.91 8.27
CA LEU A 82 9.41 -13.32 8.94
C LEU A 82 9.67 -11.93 8.39
N ASP A 83 9.73 -10.93 9.28
CA ASP A 83 9.94 -9.53 8.94
C ASP A 83 11.14 -8.89 9.67
N ALA A 84 12.04 -9.69 10.22
CA ALA A 84 13.17 -9.21 11.01
C ALA A 84 14.06 -8.21 10.25
N GLU A 85 14.33 -8.45 8.97
CA GLU A 85 15.15 -7.56 8.15
C GLU A 85 14.46 -6.21 7.93
N GLY A 86 13.17 -6.20 7.61
CA GLY A 86 12.38 -4.99 7.41
C GLY A 86 12.34 -4.13 8.67
N GLN A 87 12.02 -4.73 9.81
CA GLN A 87 11.88 -4.03 11.09
C GLN A 87 13.22 -3.47 11.60
N ILE A 88 14.30 -4.27 11.52
CA ILE A 88 15.63 -3.82 11.97
C ILE A 88 16.15 -2.71 11.06
N THR A 89 16.00 -2.84 9.72
CA THR A 89 16.42 -1.78 8.78
C THR A 89 15.66 -0.49 9.02
N ALA A 90 14.35 -0.57 9.21
CA ALA A 90 13.51 0.58 9.53
C ALA A 90 13.94 1.26 10.85
N ALA A 91 14.25 0.47 11.88
CA ALA A 91 14.76 1.01 13.13
C ALA A 91 16.13 1.69 12.97
N ILE A 92 17.04 1.12 12.17
CA ILE A 92 18.32 1.76 11.84
C ILE A 92 18.12 3.09 11.12
N GLN A 93 17.21 3.15 10.14
CA GLN A 93 16.86 4.38 9.45
C GLN A 93 16.27 5.42 10.40
N SER A 94 15.35 5.01 11.28
CA SER A 94 14.74 5.89 12.28
C SER A 94 15.79 6.57 13.18
N VAL A 95 16.77 5.81 13.70
CA VAL A 95 17.79 6.38 14.58
C VAL A 95 18.89 7.16 13.84
N THR A 96 19.05 6.96 12.53
CA THR A 96 20.04 7.64 11.71
C THR A 96 19.49 8.87 11.00
N SER A 97 18.18 8.92 10.75
CA SER A 97 17.53 10.06 10.10
C SER A 97 17.54 11.29 11.00
N ALA A 98 17.81 12.46 10.39
CA ALA A 98 17.86 13.73 11.11
C ALA A 98 16.46 14.10 11.64
N ASN A 99 15.42 13.90 10.84
CA ASN A 99 14.02 14.20 11.17
C ASN A 99 13.14 13.02 10.80
N ALA A 100 12.21 12.65 11.68
CA ALA A 100 11.09 11.76 11.34
C ALA A 100 10.07 12.56 10.51
N THR A 101 9.41 11.90 9.58
CA THR A 101 8.27 12.47 8.86
C THR A 101 7.02 12.24 9.69
N THR A 102 6.24 13.29 9.95
CA THR A 102 4.96 13.17 10.68
C THR A 102 3.81 13.21 9.69
N LEU A 103 2.99 12.16 9.70
CA LEU A 103 1.74 12.08 8.98
C LEU A 103 0.58 12.30 9.94
N TYR A 104 -0.26 13.30 9.66
CA TYR A 104 -1.52 13.50 10.38
C TYR A 104 -2.67 12.91 9.56
N TYR A 105 -3.46 12.03 10.18
CA TYR A 105 -4.69 11.52 9.56
C TYR A 105 -5.92 12.18 10.17
N THR A 106 -6.88 12.57 9.33
CA THR A 106 -8.11 13.22 9.78
C THR A 106 -9.04 12.26 10.48
N SER A 107 -9.85 12.79 11.42
CA SER A 107 -10.93 12.07 12.08
C SER A 107 -12.11 13.00 12.35
N GLY A 108 -13.30 12.42 12.56
CA GLY A 108 -14.56 13.13 12.81
C GLY A 108 -15.65 12.87 11.78
N HIS A 109 -15.30 12.35 10.60
CA HIS A 109 -16.21 12.18 9.45
C HIS A 109 -16.40 10.71 9.06
N SER A 110 -16.25 9.78 10.02
CA SER A 110 -16.28 8.33 9.80
C SER A 110 -15.28 7.88 8.72
N GLU A 111 -14.09 8.43 8.78
CA GLU A 111 -12.97 8.02 7.96
C GLU A 111 -12.68 6.52 8.16
N GLN A 112 -12.15 5.89 7.14
CA GLN A 112 -11.69 4.50 7.24
C GLN A 112 -10.50 4.44 8.21
N GLU A 113 -10.54 3.53 9.17
CA GLU A 113 -9.39 3.27 10.03
C GLU A 113 -8.20 2.78 9.19
N LEU A 114 -7.00 3.24 9.55
CA LEU A 114 -5.79 2.78 8.87
C LEU A 114 -5.62 1.27 9.08
N ASP A 115 -5.51 0.53 7.99
CA ASP A 115 -5.22 -0.91 8.03
C ASP A 115 -3.91 -1.16 8.79
N SER A 116 -3.82 -2.29 9.50
CA SER A 116 -2.65 -2.65 10.29
C SER A 116 -1.39 -2.76 9.45
N THR A 117 -1.51 -3.31 8.24
CA THR A 117 -0.40 -3.42 7.28
C THR A 117 0.03 -2.06 6.76
N PHE A 118 -0.92 -1.13 6.55
CA PHE A 118 -0.57 0.23 6.17
C PHE A 118 0.15 0.97 7.30
N LYS A 119 -0.30 0.81 8.54
CA LYS A 119 0.44 1.33 9.72
C LYS A 119 1.86 0.79 9.80
N ASP A 120 2.05 -0.51 9.54
CA ASP A 120 3.37 -1.12 9.47
C ASP A 120 4.23 -0.54 8.33
N VAL A 121 3.65 -0.32 7.14
CA VAL A 121 4.32 0.36 6.01
C VAL A 121 4.77 1.76 6.42
N LEU A 122 3.93 2.55 7.09
CA LEU A 122 4.27 3.90 7.55
C LEU A 122 5.42 3.85 8.57
N ASN A 123 5.33 2.98 9.57
CA ASN A 123 6.36 2.82 10.59
C ASN A 123 7.73 2.41 9.99
N LYS A 124 7.72 1.44 9.06
CA LYS A 124 8.93 1.02 8.33
C LYS A 124 9.50 2.10 7.42
N SER A 125 8.67 3.01 6.97
CA SER A 125 9.10 4.19 6.19
C SER A 125 9.55 5.36 7.05
N ASN A 126 9.70 5.16 8.38
CA ASN A 126 10.03 6.19 9.37
C ASN A 126 9.04 7.38 9.33
N ILE A 127 7.75 7.05 9.20
CA ILE A 127 6.65 7.99 9.22
C ILE A 127 5.86 7.78 10.51
N ASP A 128 5.95 8.74 11.43
CA ASP A 128 5.15 8.75 12.65
C ASP A 128 3.73 9.22 12.34
N THR A 129 2.73 8.59 12.94
CA THR A 129 1.32 8.92 12.71
C THR A 129 0.70 9.64 13.90
N LYS A 130 -0.08 10.69 13.63
CA LYS A 130 -0.86 11.42 14.61
C LYS A 130 -2.28 11.66 14.09
N GLU A 131 -3.23 11.74 15.00
CA GLU A 131 -4.61 12.06 14.66
C GLU A 131 -4.84 13.57 14.64
N LEU A 132 -5.65 14.02 13.67
CA LEU A 132 -6.16 15.39 13.56
C LEU A 132 -7.69 15.35 13.59
N ALA A 133 -8.28 15.62 14.74
CA ALA A 133 -9.73 15.79 14.86
C ALA A 133 -10.15 17.11 14.21
N THR A 134 -10.66 17.06 12.98
CA THR A 134 -10.93 18.25 12.16
C THR A 134 -12.00 19.14 12.76
N GLU A 135 -13.01 18.56 13.44
CA GLU A 135 -14.10 19.30 14.08
C GLU A 135 -13.60 20.33 15.13
N SER A 136 -12.46 20.10 15.74
CA SER A 136 -11.87 20.94 16.77
C SER A 136 -10.58 21.65 16.35
N ALA A 137 -10.09 21.40 15.16
CA ALA A 137 -8.83 21.93 14.68
C ALA A 137 -8.98 23.41 14.23
N GLU A 138 -8.20 24.31 14.83
CA GLU A 138 -8.08 25.70 14.37
C GLU A 138 -7.10 25.83 13.20
N SER A 139 -6.14 24.92 13.09
CA SER A 139 -5.16 24.83 12.00
C SER A 139 -4.61 23.40 11.91
N VAL A 140 -4.03 23.04 10.78
CA VAL A 140 -3.18 21.86 10.67
C VAL A 140 -1.87 22.15 11.42
N PRO A 141 -1.36 21.25 12.28
CA PRO A 141 -0.14 21.47 13.05
C PRO A 141 1.09 21.76 12.18
N ASP A 142 1.98 22.62 12.67
CA ASP A 142 3.21 23.02 11.94
C ASP A 142 4.19 21.86 11.67
N ASP A 143 4.12 20.80 12.48
CA ASP A 143 4.93 19.59 12.29
C ASP A 143 4.27 18.55 11.36
N CYS A 144 3.16 18.89 10.73
CA CYS A 144 2.52 18.06 9.72
C CYS A 144 3.32 18.08 8.41
N ASN A 145 3.97 16.97 8.10
CA ASN A 145 4.65 16.82 6.82
C ASN A 145 3.73 16.27 5.74
N ILE A 146 2.81 15.38 6.11
CA ILE A 146 1.82 14.78 5.21
C ILE A 146 0.46 14.77 5.91
N LEU A 147 -0.56 15.29 5.26
CA LEU A 147 -1.95 15.19 5.70
C LEU A 147 -2.61 14.03 4.96
N LEU A 148 -3.14 13.06 5.68
CA LEU A 148 -3.90 11.94 5.15
C LEU A 148 -5.39 12.12 5.40
N ILE A 149 -6.19 12.12 4.34
CA ILE A 149 -7.65 12.13 4.41
C ILE A 149 -8.13 10.77 3.89
N ASN A 150 -8.50 9.89 4.81
CA ASN A 150 -8.74 8.47 4.52
C ASN A 150 -10.23 8.15 4.35
N GLY A 151 -10.81 8.64 3.26
CA GLY A 151 -12.16 8.29 2.83
C GLY A 151 -13.25 8.70 3.82
N PRO A 152 -13.43 9.99 4.08
CA PRO A 152 -14.54 10.47 4.88
C PRO A 152 -15.87 10.05 4.27
N GLN A 153 -16.81 9.60 5.12
CA GLN A 153 -18.15 9.19 4.70
C GLN A 153 -19.19 10.31 4.89
N TYR A 154 -18.83 11.32 5.68
CA TYR A 154 -19.61 12.57 5.87
C TYR A 154 -18.79 13.76 5.40
N ASP A 155 -19.48 14.79 4.93
CA ASP A 155 -18.84 16.00 4.40
C ASP A 155 -18.23 16.86 5.52
N PHE A 156 -17.17 17.57 5.19
CA PHE A 156 -16.61 18.60 6.05
C PHE A 156 -17.56 19.81 6.14
N THR A 157 -17.45 20.55 7.22
CA THR A 157 -18.03 21.89 7.33
C THR A 157 -17.20 22.91 6.55
N GLU A 158 -17.75 24.11 6.32
CA GLU A 158 -17.01 25.22 5.70
C GLU A 158 -15.79 25.63 6.53
N ALA A 159 -15.89 25.56 7.86
CA ALA A 159 -14.78 25.89 8.76
C ALA A 159 -13.62 24.92 8.60
N GLU A 160 -13.89 23.61 8.59
CA GLU A 160 -12.90 22.57 8.37
C GLU A 160 -12.27 22.63 6.98
N TYR A 161 -13.11 22.85 5.94
CA TYR A 161 -12.60 23.11 4.58
C TYR A 161 -11.62 24.29 4.58
N ASN A 162 -11.91 25.38 5.29
CA ASN A 162 -11.03 26.55 5.34
C ASN A 162 -9.68 26.21 6.02
N VAL A 163 -9.70 25.42 7.08
CA VAL A 163 -8.47 24.96 7.77
C VAL A 163 -7.62 24.11 6.82
N LEU A 164 -8.21 23.08 6.21
CA LEU A 164 -7.51 22.16 5.30
C LEU A 164 -7.03 22.87 4.02
N SER A 165 -7.88 23.74 3.46
CA SER A 165 -7.54 24.55 2.27
C SER A 165 -6.40 25.53 2.56
N SER A 166 -6.34 26.13 3.75
CA SER A 166 -5.24 27.02 4.15
C SER A 166 -3.91 26.29 4.19
N TYR A 167 -3.89 25.11 4.81
CA TYR A 167 -2.70 24.24 4.85
C TYR A 167 -2.19 23.92 3.42
N LEU A 168 -3.09 23.48 2.54
CA LEU A 168 -2.71 23.18 1.16
C LEU A 168 -2.23 24.41 0.40
N LYS A 169 -2.88 25.56 0.56
CA LYS A 169 -2.47 26.84 -0.09
C LYS A 169 -1.11 27.37 0.38
N GLU A 170 -0.59 26.86 1.48
CA GLU A 170 0.72 27.23 2.02
C GLU A 170 1.83 26.25 1.64
N GLY A 171 1.56 25.32 0.72
CA GLY A 171 2.54 24.32 0.26
C GLY A 171 2.45 23.01 1.05
N GLY A 172 1.32 22.77 1.70
CA GLY A 172 1.05 21.51 2.41
C GLY A 172 1.01 20.33 1.45
N LYS A 173 1.33 19.15 1.96
CA LYS A 173 1.35 17.90 1.22
C LYS A 173 0.27 16.96 1.73
N ALA A 174 -0.49 16.34 0.82
CA ALA A 174 -1.62 15.51 1.23
C ALA A 174 -1.77 14.22 0.41
N MET A 175 -2.30 13.20 1.06
CA MET A 175 -2.77 11.97 0.43
C MET A 175 -4.26 11.82 0.68
N PHE A 176 -5.02 11.55 -0.36
CA PHE A 176 -6.46 11.36 -0.30
C PHE A 176 -6.79 9.95 -0.76
N PHE A 177 -7.59 9.26 0.04
CA PHE A 177 -8.33 8.09 -0.41
C PHE A 177 -9.82 8.45 -0.46
N LEU A 178 -10.52 7.97 -1.49
CA LEU A 178 -11.94 8.26 -1.66
C LEU A 178 -12.78 7.08 -1.16
N TYR A 179 -13.86 7.38 -0.43
CA TYR A 179 -14.84 6.39 -0.06
C TYR A 179 -15.84 6.21 -1.22
N PRO A 180 -15.95 5.01 -1.82
CA PRO A 180 -16.60 4.86 -3.12
C PRO A 180 -18.12 4.90 -3.06
N THR A 181 -18.73 4.50 -1.95
CA THR A 181 -20.18 4.24 -1.85
C THR A 181 -20.92 5.16 -0.90
N THR A 182 -20.39 6.38 -0.62
CA THR A 182 -21.11 7.35 0.18
C THR A 182 -22.38 7.80 -0.54
N THR A 183 -23.49 7.95 0.20
CA THR A 183 -24.75 8.52 -0.26
C THR A 183 -24.86 10.01 0.08
N GLU A 184 -23.92 10.52 0.88
CA GLU A 184 -23.89 11.90 1.31
C GLU A 184 -23.34 12.82 0.21
N LYS A 185 -23.81 14.05 0.22
CA LYS A 185 -23.30 15.08 -0.68
C LYS A 185 -22.01 15.67 -0.13
N MET A 186 -20.88 15.25 -0.69
CA MET A 186 -19.52 15.63 -0.26
C MET A 186 -19.10 16.98 -0.85
N THR A 187 -19.78 18.08 -0.46
CA THR A 187 -19.61 19.40 -1.08
C THR A 187 -18.23 19.98 -0.80
N TYR A 188 -17.85 20.05 0.46
CA TYR A 188 -16.59 20.69 0.88
C TYR A 188 -15.40 19.75 0.68
N PHE A 189 -15.58 18.45 0.90
CA PHE A 189 -14.54 17.47 0.62
C PHE A 189 -14.16 17.48 -0.87
N TYR A 190 -15.15 17.38 -1.77
CA TYR A 190 -14.85 17.42 -3.21
C TYR A 190 -14.42 18.80 -3.68
N LYS A 191 -14.80 19.86 -2.96
CA LYS A 191 -14.28 21.19 -3.24
C LYS A 191 -12.78 21.30 -2.99
N LEU A 192 -12.22 20.63 -1.98
CA LEU A 192 -10.77 20.58 -1.78
C LEU A 192 -10.07 20.02 -3.02
N LEU A 193 -10.58 18.92 -3.61
CA LEU A 193 -10.03 18.32 -4.82
C LEU A 193 -10.27 19.20 -6.06
N SER A 194 -11.46 19.80 -6.17
CA SER A 194 -11.81 20.71 -7.28
C SER A 194 -10.93 21.96 -7.31
N ASP A 195 -10.55 22.51 -6.16
CA ASP A 195 -9.60 23.64 -6.06
C ASP A 195 -8.21 23.28 -6.63
N TYR A 196 -7.92 21.99 -6.77
CA TYR A 196 -6.69 21.44 -7.36
C TYR A 196 -6.94 20.70 -8.69
N GLY A 197 -8.00 21.07 -9.40
CA GLY A 197 -8.24 20.64 -10.78
C GLY A 197 -8.83 19.25 -10.94
N VAL A 198 -9.38 18.65 -9.89
CA VAL A 198 -9.96 17.30 -9.93
C VAL A 198 -11.45 17.32 -9.65
N ASN A 199 -12.24 16.75 -10.56
CA ASN A 199 -13.64 16.47 -10.35
C ASN A 199 -13.83 14.98 -10.04
N VAL A 200 -14.64 14.67 -9.02
CA VAL A 200 -14.97 13.30 -8.62
C VAL A 200 -16.34 12.94 -9.21
N ALA A 201 -16.42 11.83 -9.92
CA ALA A 201 -17.66 11.33 -10.48
C ALA A 201 -18.58 10.73 -9.42
N ASP A 202 -19.88 10.87 -9.61
CA ASP A 202 -20.87 10.19 -8.78
C ASP A 202 -20.84 8.66 -9.04
N GLY A 203 -21.14 7.89 -7.99
CA GLY A 203 -21.15 6.42 -8.07
C GLY A 203 -19.77 5.78 -7.92
N TYR A 204 -19.65 4.54 -8.36
CA TYR A 204 -18.40 3.76 -8.36
C TYR A 204 -18.15 3.17 -9.76
N ILE A 205 -16.90 2.88 -10.07
CA ILE A 205 -16.49 2.47 -11.40
C ILE A 205 -16.72 0.98 -11.63
N ILE A 206 -17.27 0.67 -12.80
CA ILE A 206 -17.33 -0.65 -13.42
C ILE A 206 -16.49 -0.64 -14.69
N ASP A 207 -15.57 -1.57 -14.81
CA ASP A 207 -14.73 -1.75 -16.01
C ASP A 207 -14.52 -3.23 -16.31
N SER A 208 -15.38 -3.81 -17.14
CA SER A 208 -15.32 -5.24 -17.45
C SER A 208 -14.08 -5.65 -18.24
N LYS A 209 -13.40 -4.71 -18.94
CA LYS A 209 -12.18 -4.97 -19.69
C LYS A 209 -10.92 -4.73 -18.87
N GLY A 210 -10.98 -3.78 -17.93
CA GLY A 210 -9.90 -3.40 -17.04
C GLY A 210 -10.11 -3.94 -15.61
N SER A 211 -10.66 -5.15 -15.44
CA SER A 211 -10.89 -5.76 -14.14
C SER A 211 -9.98 -6.95 -13.86
N TYR A 212 -9.70 -7.17 -12.58
CA TYR A 212 -8.94 -8.33 -12.11
C TYR A 212 -9.62 -9.66 -12.43
N SER A 213 -10.96 -9.67 -12.42
CA SER A 213 -11.78 -10.83 -12.77
C SER A 213 -13.07 -10.36 -13.41
N SER A 214 -13.50 -11.02 -14.48
CA SER A 214 -14.78 -10.75 -15.16
C SER A 214 -15.99 -10.94 -14.24
N GLN A 215 -15.86 -11.72 -13.17
CA GLN A 215 -16.91 -11.91 -12.17
C GLN A 215 -17.05 -10.69 -11.23
N TYR A 216 -15.97 -9.92 -11.07
CA TYR A 216 -15.91 -8.75 -10.19
C TYR A 216 -15.41 -7.52 -10.96
N PRO A 217 -16.23 -6.94 -11.87
CA PRO A 217 -15.80 -5.85 -12.73
C PRO A 217 -15.56 -4.51 -12.01
N MET A 218 -15.85 -4.46 -10.69
CA MET A 218 -15.51 -3.35 -9.80
C MET A 218 -14.11 -3.48 -9.14
N TYR A 219 -13.41 -4.60 -9.35
CA TYR A 219 -12.02 -4.78 -8.92
C TYR A 219 -11.13 -4.45 -10.10
N LEU A 220 -10.75 -3.18 -10.19
CA LEU A 220 -10.04 -2.66 -11.35
C LEU A 220 -8.58 -3.10 -11.37
N THR A 221 -8.08 -3.41 -12.58
CA THR A 221 -6.65 -3.44 -12.90
C THR A 221 -6.41 -2.34 -13.91
N PRO A 222 -6.16 -1.11 -13.43
CA PRO A 222 -6.08 0.05 -14.31
C PRO A 222 -4.87 0.00 -15.22
N THR A 223 -4.94 0.74 -16.33
CA THR A 223 -3.77 1.04 -17.15
C THR A 223 -2.85 1.95 -16.34
N MET A 224 -1.58 1.55 -16.23
CA MET A 224 -0.53 2.35 -15.60
C MET A 224 -0.06 3.41 -16.60
N GLU A 225 -0.10 4.66 -16.19
CA GLU A 225 0.40 5.78 -16.99
C GLU A 225 1.89 6.03 -16.70
N ASP A 226 2.56 6.77 -17.58
CA ASP A 226 3.97 7.14 -17.39
C ASP A 226 4.09 8.17 -16.25
N SER A 227 4.38 7.68 -15.06
CA SER A 227 4.50 8.48 -13.84
C SER A 227 5.64 7.96 -12.98
N ASP A 228 6.38 8.88 -12.36
CA ASP A 228 7.43 8.55 -11.40
C ASP A 228 6.92 7.72 -10.21
N LEU A 229 5.64 7.80 -9.89
CA LEU A 229 5.03 7.09 -8.77
C LEU A 229 4.65 5.63 -9.12
N THR A 230 4.60 5.29 -10.39
CA THR A 230 4.20 3.96 -10.88
C THR A 230 5.32 3.19 -11.56
N LYS A 231 6.43 3.83 -11.90
CA LYS A 231 7.54 3.27 -12.71
C LYS A 231 8.20 2.00 -12.13
N ASP A 232 8.16 1.83 -10.82
CA ASP A 232 8.81 0.69 -10.15
C ASP A 232 7.90 -0.54 -10.04
N VAL A 233 6.66 -0.45 -10.52
CA VAL A 233 5.76 -1.62 -10.63
C VAL A 233 6.23 -2.48 -11.79
N THR A 234 6.56 -3.73 -11.51
CA THR A 234 7.07 -4.66 -12.53
C THR A 234 5.94 -5.22 -13.39
N ASP A 235 6.25 -5.66 -14.61
CA ASP A 235 5.29 -6.24 -15.56
C ASP A 235 4.56 -7.50 -15.01
N THR A 236 5.13 -8.15 -14.02
CA THR A 236 4.56 -9.33 -13.36
C THR A 236 3.58 -8.98 -12.24
N GLN A 237 3.60 -7.75 -11.76
CA GLN A 237 2.73 -7.26 -10.70
C GLN A 237 1.51 -6.56 -11.30
N LYS A 238 0.35 -6.79 -10.70
CA LYS A 238 -0.87 -6.06 -11.02
C LYS A 238 -1.20 -5.10 -9.90
N VAL A 239 -1.55 -3.88 -10.24
CA VAL A 239 -2.21 -2.98 -9.30
C VAL A 239 -3.69 -3.26 -9.32
N VAL A 240 -4.31 -3.42 -8.15
CA VAL A 240 -5.75 -3.66 -8.03
C VAL A 240 -6.39 -2.54 -7.21
N ILE A 241 -7.42 -1.92 -7.75
CA ILE A 241 -8.21 -0.89 -7.05
C ILE A 241 -9.64 -1.42 -6.89
N PRO A 242 -10.00 -1.93 -5.70
CA PRO A 242 -11.35 -2.43 -5.46
C PRO A 242 -12.31 -1.28 -5.26
N ILE A 243 -13.47 -1.36 -5.87
CA ILE A 243 -14.59 -0.43 -5.73
C ILE A 243 -14.09 1.02 -5.58
N CYS A 244 -13.95 1.74 -6.66
CA CYS A 244 -13.36 3.09 -6.62
C CYS A 244 -14.27 4.16 -7.22
N LYS A 245 -14.02 5.40 -6.84
CA LYS A 245 -14.50 6.61 -7.52
C LYS A 245 -13.70 6.85 -8.78
N GLY A 246 -14.36 7.33 -9.82
CA GLY A 246 -13.70 7.89 -10.99
C GLY A 246 -13.43 9.38 -10.81
N MET A 247 -12.34 9.83 -11.39
CA MET A 247 -11.94 11.24 -11.39
C MET A 247 -11.73 11.72 -12.82
N THR A 248 -11.92 13.02 -13.03
CA THR A 248 -11.59 13.72 -14.28
C THR A 248 -10.78 14.96 -13.98
N VAL A 249 -9.82 15.26 -14.83
CA VAL A 249 -9.01 16.48 -14.71
C VAL A 249 -9.75 17.64 -15.40
N GLN A 250 -9.82 18.80 -14.73
CA GLN A 250 -10.41 19.99 -15.29
C GLN A 250 -9.57 20.54 -16.44
N SER A 251 -10.20 21.02 -17.48
CA SER A 251 -9.54 21.57 -18.66
C SER A 251 -8.96 22.97 -18.45
N ASP A 252 -9.53 23.73 -17.51
CA ASP A 252 -9.11 25.11 -17.20
C ASP A 252 -8.58 25.18 -15.76
N VAL A 253 -7.29 24.88 -15.61
CA VAL A 253 -6.59 24.96 -14.33
C VAL A 253 -5.56 26.10 -14.34
N ARG A 254 -5.27 26.64 -13.16
CA ARG A 254 -4.25 27.71 -13.04
C ARG A 254 -2.88 27.24 -13.54
N SER A 255 -2.10 28.14 -14.11
CA SER A 255 -0.80 27.81 -14.73
C SER A 255 0.27 27.31 -13.76
N THR A 256 0.06 27.41 -12.46
CA THR A 256 0.94 26.87 -11.43
C THR A 256 0.64 25.43 -11.07
N LEU A 257 -0.51 24.91 -11.53
CA LEU A 257 -1.03 23.58 -11.22
C LEU A 257 -0.72 22.60 -12.35
N THR A 258 -0.17 21.47 -11.98
CA THR A 258 0.02 20.30 -12.85
C THR A 258 -0.72 19.13 -12.23
N VAL A 259 -1.54 18.45 -13.01
CA VAL A 259 -2.25 17.23 -12.61
C VAL A 259 -1.81 16.12 -13.54
N GLU A 260 -1.20 15.09 -12.99
CA GLU A 260 -0.72 13.92 -13.74
C GLU A 260 -1.61 12.72 -13.44
N ASN A 261 -1.99 12.00 -14.51
CA ASN A 261 -2.70 10.75 -14.37
C ASN A 261 -1.71 9.63 -14.05
N MET A 262 -1.92 8.95 -12.94
CA MET A 262 -1.10 7.79 -12.56
C MET A 262 -1.70 6.48 -13.07
N MET A 263 -3.02 6.40 -13.05
CA MET A 263 -3.77 5.20 -13.42
C MET A 263 -5.11 5.56 -14.02
N SER A 264 -5.48 4.90 -15.12
CA SER A 264 -6.73 5.11 -15.84
C SER A 264 -7.50 3.83 -16.09
N THR A 265 -8.81 3.98 -16.24
CA THR A 265 -9.70 2.92 -16.71
C THR A 265 -9.64 2.78 -18.22
N THR A 266 -10.23 1.70 -18.74
CA THR A 266 -10.46 1.58 -20.19
C THR A 266 -11.58 2.51 -20.66
N ASP A 267 -11.67 2.74 -21.97
CA ASP A 267 -12.75 3.54 -22.59
C ASP A 267 -14.14 2.92 -22.40
N SER A 268 -14.21 1.64 -22.03
CA SER A 268 -15.47 0.95 -21.80
C SER A 268 -16.00 1.07 -20.37
N ALA A 269 -15.23 1.71 -19.48
CA ALA A 269 -15.63 1.94 -18.10
C ALA A 269 -16.81 2.90 -17.99
N TYR A 270 -17.57 2.75 -16.93
CA TYR A 270 -18.61 3.69 -16.54
C TYR A 270 -18.72 3.77 -15.01
N ALA A 271 -19.18 4.93 -14.53
CA ALA A 271 -19.51 5.12 -13.14
C ALA A 271 -20.96 4.73 -12.90
N LYS A 272 -21.17 3.75 -12.04
CA LYS A 272 -22.48 3.26 -11.60
C LYS A 272 -23.06 4.23 -10.58
N THR A 273 -23.96 5.09 -11.00
CA THR A 273 -24.51 6.14 -10.15
C THR A 273 -25.55 5.62 -9.17
N ASN A 274 -26.31 4.59 -9.55
CA ASN A 274 -27.22 3.91 -8.66
C ASN A 274 -26.48 2.87 -7.82
N ILE A 275 -25.85 3.29 -6.71
CA ILE A 275 -25.11 2.41 -5.80
C ILE A 275 -25.95 1.33 -5.11
N LYS A 276 -27.29 1.42 -5.18
CA LYS A 276 -28.21 0.42 -4.62
C LYS A 276 -28.62 -0.64 -5.66
N SER A 277 -28.22 -0.46 -6.92
CA SER A 277 -28.50 -1.43 -7.98
C SER A 277 -27.82 -2.78 -7.67
N GLN A 278 -28.56 -3.87 -7.93
CA GLN A 278 -28.04 -5.23 -7.76
C GLN A 278 -27.39 -5.77 -9.04
N THR A 279 -27.46 -5.02 -10.13
CA THR A 279 -26.79 -5.38 -11.39
C THR A 279 -25.55 -4.51 -11.61
N VAL A 280 -24.53 -5.13 -12.17
CA VAL A 280 -23.34 -4.45 -12.67
C VAL A 280 -23.49 -3.96 -14.11
N ASP A 281 -24.63 -4.24 -14.76
CA ASP A 281 -24.88 -3.75 -16.11
C ASP A 281 -25.10 -2.23 -16.10
N LYS A 282 -24.72 -1.61 -17.20
CA LYS A 282 -24.88 -0.18 -17.38
C LYS A 282 -26.38 0.20 -17.46
N GLU A 283 -26.78 1.19 -16.69
CA GLU A 283 -28.13 1.72 -16.61
C GLU A 283 -28.20 3.18 -17.11
N ASP A 284 -29.41 3.65 -17.36
CA ASP A 284 -29.64 5.08 -17.69
C ASP A 284 -29.21 5.95 -16.51
N GLY A 285 -28.44 6.99 -16.79
CA GLY A 285 -27.87 7.89 -15.78
C GLY A 285 -26.44 7.53 -15.35
N ASP A 286 -25.92 6.37 -15.74
CA ASP A 286 -24.53 6.03 -15.52
C ASP A 286 -23.61 6.87 -16.42
N ILE A 287 -22.46 7.31 -15.86
CA ILE A 287 -21.54 8.25 -16.51
C ILE A 287 -20.48 7.46 -17.27
N ASN A 288 -20.26 7.80 -18.55
CA ASN A 288 -19.21 7.16 -19.35
C ASN A 288 -17.81 7.59 -18.94
N GLY A 289 -16.86 6.63 -18.96
CA GLY A 289 -15.43 6.89 -18.87
C GLY A 289 -14.80 7.33 -20.21
N PRO A 290 -13.47 7.31 -20.30
CA PRO A 290 -12.56 6.80 -19.27
C PRO A 290 -12.44 7.73 -18.05
N PHE A 291 -11.92 7.18 -16.95
CA PHE A 291 -11.68 7.91 -15.70
C PHE A 291 -10.24 7.73 -15.24
N SER A 292 -9.71 8.73 -14.58
CA SER A 292 -8.54 8.54 -13.73
C SER A 292 -8.99 7.90 -12.40
N VAL A 293 -8.20 6.97 -11.90
CA VAL A 293 -8.45 6.28 -10.61
C VAL A 293 -7.33 6.48 -9.60
N ALA A 294 -6.22 7.06 -10.05
CA ALA A 294 -5.18 7.64 -9.20
C ALA A 294 -4.53 8.82 -9.92
N LEU A 295 -4.27 9.89 -9.17
CA LEU A 295 -3.71 11.15 -9.67
C LEU A 295 -2.60 11.65 -8.76
N SER A 296 -1.57 12.27 -9.33
CA SER A 296 -0.64 13.14 -8.61
C SER A 296 -0.83 14.59 -9.04
N ILE A 297 -0.69 15.51 -8.11
CA ILE A 297 -0.96 16.91 -8.30
C ILE A 297 0.18 17.71 -7.69
N LYS A 298 0.68 18.69 -8.44
CA LYS A 298 1.69 19.63 -7.98
C LYS A 298 1.26 21.04 -8.28
N ASP A 299 1.25 21.89 -7.26
CA ASP A 299 0.96 23.31 -7.41
C ASP A 299 2.12 24.16 -6.87
N SER A 300 2.80 24.85 -7.76
CA SER A 300 3.88 25.75 -7.43
C SER A 300 3.46 27.16 -6.97
N TYR A 301 2.18 27.37 -6.68
CA TYR A 301 1.65 28.67 -6.28
C TYR A 301 2.29 29.19 -4.98
N ALA A 302 2.34 28.37 -3.93
CA ALA A 302 2.90 28.75 -2.65
C ALA A 302 4.40 29.09 -2.77
N GLU A 303 5.13 28.24 -3.46
CA GLU A 303 6.57 28.43 -3.73
C GLU A 303 6.84 29.74 -4.45
N LYS A 304 6.10 30.04 -5.52
CA LYS A 304 6.32 31.21 -6.39
C LYS A 304 5.78 32.52 -5.82
N THR A 305 4.66 32.48 -5.11
CA THR A 305 3.96 33.70 -4.70
C THR A 305 4.13 34.04 -3.23
N LYS A 306 4.24 33.03 -2.36
CA LYS A 306 4.39 33.21 -0.91
C LYS A 306 5.85 33.04 -0.43
N GLY A 307 6.73 32.48 -1.29
CA GLY A 307 8.12 32.24 -0.94
C GLY A 307 8.31 31.17 0.14
N THR A 308 7.35 30.23 0.25
CA THR A 308 7.40 29.14 1.24
C THR A 308 8.53 28.15 1.00
N GLY A 309 9.11 28.15 -0.22
CA GLY A 309 10.14 27.20 -0.65
C GLY A 309 9.58 25.81 -0.99
N HIS A 310 8.25 25.62 -0.89
CA HIS A 310 7.59 24.34 -1.12
C HIS A 310 6.39 24.48 -2.05
N ALA A 311 6.26 23.55 -3.00
CA ALA A 311 5.04 23.36 -3.75
C ALA A 311 4.03 22.56 -2.91
N THR A 312 2.74 22.76 -3.17
CA THR A 312 1.70 21.84 -2.72
C THR A 312 1.79 20.56 -3.53
N GLU A 313 1.86 19.42 -2.88
CA GLU A 313 1.92 18.12 -3.52
C GLU A 313 0.79 17.24 -2.97
N ILE A 314 -0.02 16.66 -3.87
CA ILE A 314 -1.18 15.86 -3.49
C ILE A 314 -1.18 14.56 -4.30
N VAL A 315 -1.48 13.44 -3.64
CA VAL A 315 -1.76 12.16 -4.30
C VAL A 315 -3.18 11.75 -3.95
N VAL A 316 -3.95 11.34 -4.96
CA VAL A 316 -5.35 10.94 -4.79
C VAL A 316 -5.54 9.53 -5.32
N PHE A 317 -6.08 8.65 -4.48
CA PHE A 317 -6.53 7.31 -4.87
C PHE A 317 -8.04 7.22 -4.81
N GLY A 318 -8.65 6.64 -5.83
CA GLY A 318 -10.11 6.53 -5.96
C GLY A 318 -10.77 5.57 -4.95
N SER A 319 -10.00 4.86 -4.13
CA SER A 319 -10.55 3.87 -3.19
C SER A 319 -9.75 3.80 -1.90
N VAL A 320 -10.44 3.80 -0.76
CA VAL A 320 -9.87 3.47 0.55
C VAL A 320 -9.37 2.02 0.63
N SER A 321 -9.91 1.13 -0.19
CA SER A 321 -9.48 -0.28 -0.20
C SER A 321 -8.14 -0.51 -0.90
N PHE A 322 -7.52 0.54 -1.46
CA PHE A 322 -6.20 0.45 -2.08
C PHE A 322 -5.11 0.07 -1.08
N GLU A 323 -5.25 0.53 0.18
CA GLU A 323 -4.25 0.40 1.24
C GLU A 323 -4.47 -0.82 2.16
N THR A 324 -5.40 -1.71 1.81
CA THR A 324 -5.73 -2.87 2.66
C THR A 324 -4.67 -3.97 2.59
N SER A 325 -4.53 -4.72 3.68
CA SER A 325 -3.59 -5.85 3.83
C SER A 325 -3.65 -6.84 2.66
N THR A 326 -4.84 -7.10 2.13
CA THR A 326 -5.03 -7.99 0.97
C THR A 326 -4.11 -7.66 -0.22
N PHE A 327 -3.85 -6.37 -0.47
CA PHE A 327 -3.05 -5.90 -1.61
C PHE A 327 -1.65 -5.43 -1.22
N LEU A 328 -1.40 -5.19 0.07
CA LEU A 328 -0.10 -4.71 0.55
C LEU A 328 0.84 -5.82 1.03
N GLU A 329 0.32 -6.97 1.46
CA GLU A 329 1.15 -8.04 2.05
C GLU A 329 1.82 -8.94 1.03
N THR A 330 1.31 -9.02 -0.18
CA THR A 330 1.81 -9.95 -1.18
C THR A 330 2.59 -9.23 -2.28
N ASN A 331 3.71 -9.83 -2.71
CA ASN A 331 4.49 -9.32 -3.85
C ASN A 331 3.79 -9.54 -5.22
N GLN A 332 2.60 -10.15 -5.21
CA GLN A 332 1.79 -10.34 -6.41
C GLN A 332 1.19 -9.02 -6.90
N PHE A 333 0.94 -8.08 -5.98
CA PHE A 333 0.33 -6.79 -6.27
C PHE A 333 1.35 -5.65 -6.22
N GLY A 334 1.20 -4.69 -7.14
CA GLY A 334 2.00 -3.49 -7.21
C GLY A 334 1.51 -2.36 -6.29
N ASN A 335 0.40 -2.56 -5.57
CA ASN A 335 -0.20 -1.55 -4.69
C ASN A 335 0.79 -1.00 -3.66
N ARG A 336 1.54 -1.90 -3.01
CA ARG A 336 2.57 -1.52 -2.03
C ARG A 336 3.65 -0.63 -2.65
N THR A 337 4.12 -0.95 -3.84
CA THR A 337 5.14 -0.16 -4.56
C THR A 337 4.64 1.25 -4.84
N VAL A 338 3.43 1.38 -5.40
CA VAL A 338 2.83 2.68 -5.68
C VAL A 338 2.60 3.50 -4.41
N LEU A 339 2.14 2.86 -3.34
CA LEU A 339 1.92 3.51 -2.05
C LEU A 339 3.23 4.04 -1.46
N LEU A 340 4.29 3.23 -1.47
CA LEU A 340 5.62 3.63 -1.00
C LEU A 340 6.21 4.77 -1.82
N ASN A 341 6.12 4.72 -3.15
CA ASN A 341 6.57 5.80 -4.02
C ASN A 341 5.80 7.10 -3.74
N SER A 342 4.49 7.00 -3.53
CA SER A 342 3.63 8.14 -3.19
C SER A 342 4.00 8.75 -1.83
N LEU A 343 4.24 7.92 -0.81
CA LEU A 343 4.69 8.39 0.51
C LEU A 343 6.07 9.03 0.44
N SER A 344 7.01 8.43 -0.29
CA SER A 344 8.37 8.98 -0.48
C SER A 344 8.34 10.32 -1.20
N TYR A 345 7.51 10.44 -2.24
CA TYR A 345 7.29 11.69 -2.95
C TYR A 345 6.76 12.78 -2.03
N LEU A 346 5.70 12.49 -1.26
CA LEU A 346 5.12 13.44 -0.32
C LEU A 346 6.07 13.76 0.86
N ALA A 347 6.88 12.80 1.31
CA ALA A 347 7.90 13.04 2.33
C ALA A 347 9.08 13.87 1.83
N GLY A 348 9.21 14.06 0.51
CA GLY A 348 10.37 14.72 -0.10
C GLY A 348 11.67 13.91 0.08
N GLN A 349 11.55 12.59 0.19
CA GLN A 349 12.67 11.68 0.34
C GLN A 349 12.95 10.99 -1.00
N GLU A 350 14.22 10.71 -1.29
CA GLU A 350 14.53 9.81 -2.41
C GLU A 350 14.00 8.39 -2.09
N THR A 351 13.48 7.71 -3.09
CA THR A 351 12.84 6.37 -3.02
C THR A 351 13.73 5.24 -2.49
N THR A 352 14.91 5.54 -1.96
CA THR A 352 15.88 4.57 -1.44
C THR A 352 15.50 3.93 -0.11
N THR A 353 14.44 4.38 0.55
CA THR A 353 13.93 3.78 1.79
C THR A 353 12.70 2.92 1.54
N LEU A 354 12.80 2.02 0.58
CA LEU A 354 11.76 1.02 0.36
C LEU A 354 11.63 0.15 1.61
N ALA A 355 10.42 0.11 2.18
CA ALA A 355 10.13 -0.85 3.24
C ALA A 355 10.39 -2.26 2.69
N ILE A 356 11.37 -2.94 3.26
CA ILE A 356 11.76 -4.30 2.84
C ILE A 356 10.54 -5.20 2.97
N PRO A 357 10.18 -5.95 1.93
CA PRO A 357 9.02 -6.83 1.98
C PRO A 357 9.26 -7.98 2.97
N THR A 358 8.20 -8.39 3.62
CA THR A 358 8.20 -9.53 4.53
C THR A 358 8.53 -10.83 3.79
N ARG A 359 9.17 -11.77 4.47
CA ARG A 359 9.50 -13.08 3.91
C ARG A 359 8.51 -14.14 4.39
N SER A 360 7.71 -14.69 3.47
CA SER A 360 6.84 -15.81 3.80
C SER A 360 7.66 -17.04 4.28
N LEU A 361 7.25 -17.59 5.41
CA LEU A 361 7.75 -18.85 5.95
C LEU A 361 6.94 -20.05 5.45
N GLN A 362 5.82 -19.82 4.79
CA GLN A 362 5.04 -20.87 4.17
C GLN A 362 5.81 -21.40 2.95
N GLN A 363 5.95 -22.70 2.87
CA GLN A 363 6.40 -23.32 1.62
C GLN A 363 5.35 -23.02 0.56
N GLU A 364 5.73 -22.31 -0.49
CA GLU A 364 4.87 -22.13 -1.65
C GLU A 364 4.51 -23.52 -2.17
N SER A 365 3.32 -23.98 -1.85
CA SER A 365 2.77 -25.13 -2.53
C SER A 365 2.44 -24.67 -3.94
N VAL A 366 3.13 -25.23 -4.93
CA VAL A 366 2.80 -25.01 -6.34
C VAL A 366 1.33 -25.42 -6.52
N GLN A 367 0.44 -24.43 -6.58
CA GLN A 367 -0.96 -24.65 -6.91
C GLN A 367 -1.05 -24.95 -8.41
N ILE A 368 -0.95 -26.22 -8.76
CA ILE A 368 -1.20 -26.66 -10.12
C ILE A 368 -2.69 -26.49 -10.36
N GLN A 369 -3.05 -25.66 -11.33
CA GLN A 369 -4.45 -25.48 -11.74
C GLN A 369 -5.04 -26.85 -12.11
N GLU A 370 -6.31 -27.02 -11.84
CA GLU A 370 -6.99 -28.31 -12.03
C GLU A 370 -6.93 -28.77 -13.51
N SER A 371 -6.94 -27.84 -14.46
CA SER A 371 -6.72 -28.07 -15.88
C SER A 371 -5.33 -28.67 -16.18
N ASP A 372 -4.29 -28.13 -15.55
CA ASP A 372 -2.91 -28.58 -15.75
C ASP A 372 -2.70 -29.94 -15.09
N ARG A 373 -3.29 -30.17 -13.94
CA ARG A 373 -3.27 -31.47 -13.26
C ARG A 373 -3.89 -32.56 -14.13
N ILE A 374 -5.06 -32.28 -14.75
CA ILE A 374 -5.72 -33.20 -15.67
C ILE A 374 -4.84 -33.42 -16.89
N PHE A 375 -4.30 -32.38 -17.50
CA PHE A 375 -3.41 -32.47 -18.67
C PHE A 375 -2.20 -33.34 -18.38
N PHE A 376 -1.46 -33.09 -17.32
CA PHE A 376 -0.28 -33.89 -16.96
C PHE A 376 -0.64 -35.31 -16.57
N THR A 377 -1.78 -35.53 -15.93
CA THR A 377 -2.26 -36.88 -15.60
C THR A 377 -2.54 -37.69 -16.88
N VAL A 378 -3.27 -37.11 -17.84
CA VAL A 378 -3.57 -37.74 -19.13
C VAL A 378 -2.28 -38.00 -19.93
N LEU A 379 -1.37 -37.03 -19.96
CA LEU A 379 -0.09 -37.14 -20.65
C LEU A 379 0.76 -38.32 -20.10
N LEU A 380 0.93 -38.36 -18.78
CA LEU A 380 1.82 -39.33 -18.14
C LEU A 380 1.20 -40.73 -18.02
N VAL A 381 -0.09 -40.82 -17.70
CA VAL A 381 -0.75 -42.10 -17.41
C VAL A 381 -1.35 -42.75 -18.65
N VAL A 382 -1.73 -41.96 -19.66
CA VAL A 382 -2.40 -42.49 -20.85
C VAL A 382 -1.52 -42.38 -22.10
N ILE A 383 -1.07 -41.19 -22.44
CA ILE A 383 -0.40 -40.95 -23.75
C ILE A 383 0.97 -41.61 -23.79
N ILE A 384 1.82 -41.42 -22.80
CA ILE A 384 3.18 -42.01 -22.76
C ILE A 384 3.12 -43.55 -22.75
N PRO A 385 2.33 -44.23 -21.91
CA PRO A 385 2.20 -45.69 -21.96
C PRO A 385 1.67 -46.22 -23.29
N LEU A 386 0.70 -45.53 -23.91
CA LEU A 386 0.18 -45.91 -25.22
C LEU A 386 1.25 -45.82 -26.33
N ILE A 387 2.07 -44.79 -26.32
CA ILE A 387 3.19 -44.65 -27.28
C ILE A 387 4.21 -45.79 -27.08
N LEU A 388 4.52 -46.12 -25.80
CA LEU A 388 5.44 -47.20 -25.50
C LEU A 388 4.89 -48.57 -25.93
N LEU A 389 3.62 -48.84 -25.68
CA LEU A 389 2.94 -50.07 -26.13
C LEU A 389 2.87 -50.13 -27.65
N GLY A 390 2.50 -49.05 -28.31
CA GLY A 390 2.44 -48.93 -29.76
C GLY A 390 3.80 -49.18 -30.42
N SER A 391 4.84 -48.57 -29.88
CA SER A 391 6.21 -48.77 -30.36
C SER A 391 6.70 -50.20 -30.14
N GLY A 392 6.40 -50.77 -29.00
CA GLY A 392 6.71 -52.19 -28.68
C GLY A 392 6.00 -53.16 -29.64
N LEU A 393 4.70 -52.93 -29.87
CA LEU A 393 3.90 -53.73 -30.83
C LEU A 393 4.42 -53.60 -32.24
N PHE A 394 4.77 -52.39 -32.68
CA PHE A 394 5.34 -52.14 -34.00
C PHE A 394 6.66 -52.89 -34.21
N ILE A 395 7.57 -52.84 -33.22
CA ILE A 395 8.85 -53.59 -33.26
C ILE A 395 8.60 -55.10 -33.28
N TRP A 396 7.65 -55.58 -32.48
CA TRP A 396 7.27 -57.00 -32.46
C TRP A 396 6.74 -57.50 -33.79
N ILE A 397 5.81 -56.76 -34.44
CA ILE A 397 5.24 -57.07 -35.77
C ILE A 397 6.36 -57.06 -36.81
N LYS A 398 7.25 -56.07 -36.79
CA LYS A 398 8.38 -55.97 -37.73
C LYS A 398 9.34 -57.15 -37.62
N ARG A 399 9.64 -57.58 -36.38
CA ARG A 399 10.50 -58.79 -36.16
C ARG A 399 9.85 -60.09 -36.55
N ARG A 400 8.52 -60.19 -36.53
CA ARG A 400 7.80 -61.42 -36.92
C ARG A 400 7.63 -61.55 -38.45
N LYS A 401 7.80 -60.46 -39.18
CA LYS A 401 7.67 -60.41 -40.64
C LYS A 401 9.03 -60.60 -41.37
N ASN A 402 10.13 -60.51 -40.63
CA ASN A 402 11.47 -60.87 -41.09
C ASN A 402 11.82 -62.26 -40.48
#